data_bc48470f3682196d3e49f96987320f9b
#
_entry.id   bc48470f3682196d3e49f96987320f9b
#
_cell.length_a   1.000
_cell.length_b   1.000
_cell.length_c   1.000
_cell.angle_alpha   90.00
_cell.angle_beta   90.00
_cell.angle_gamma   90.00
#
_symmetry.space_group_name_H-M   'P 1'
#
loop_
_entity.id
_entity.type
_entity.pdbx_description
1 polymer ?
#
loop_
_entity_poly.entity_id
_entity_poly.type
_entity_poly.pdbx_seq_one_letter_code
_entity_poly.pdbx_strand_id
1 'polypeptide(L)'
;MNEVNKTLFIPLYGKSKVSKQNIILHDPDAERIWETEKFPIHGKSKSKWLAYNMAMRARVFDDWTDLMLEQNPDALVLHVGCGLDARCNRVKQPYKRWIDCDFPDVINIRKKYYEDTECYQMMAVDATKSEQIKALPESKTVIVVLEGLSKDLTNEQLHGFFKTQEEKY
;
A
#
# COMPACT_ATOMS: atom_id res chain seq x y z
N MET A 1 -18.02 -12.64 4.71
CA MET A 1 -16.94 -11.65 4.61
C MET A 1 -15.65 -12.40 4.84
N ASN A 2 -14.84 -12.59 3.81
CA ASN A 2 -13.61 -13.37 3.86
C ASN A 2 -12.60 -12.73 4.82
N GLU A 3 -11.69 -13.53 5.41
CA GLU A 3 -10.67 -13.02 6.35
C GLU A 3 -9.79 -11.92 5.76
N VAL A 4 -9.52 -11.97 4.45
CA VAL A 4 -8.80 -10.95 3.68
C VAL A 4 -9.41 -9.55 3.87
N ASN A 5 -10.74 -9.44 3.92
CA ASN A 5 -11.40 -8.15 4.10
C ASN A 5 -11.16 -7.52 5.48
N LYS A 6 -10.88 -8.31 6.52
CA LYS A 6 -10.61 -7.77 7.86
C LYS A 6 -9.25 -7.06 7.94
N THR A 7 -8.25 -7.59 7.23
CA THR A 7 -6.88 -7.04 7.23
C THR A 7 -6.78 -5.70 6.51
N LEU A 8 -7.66 -5.45 5.52
CA LEU A 8 -7.74 -4.17 4.80
C LEU A 8 -8.24 -3.03 5.68
N PHE A 9 -9.26 -3.30 6.51
CA PHE A 9 -9.98 -2.25 7.23
C PHE A 9 -9.30 -1.77 8.50
N ILE A 10 -8.49 -2.61 9.14
CA ILE A 10 -7.78 -2.25 10.37
C ILE A 10 -6.76 -1.14 10.14
N PRO A 11 -5.85 -1.22 9.14
CA PRO A 11 -4.93 -0.13 8.83
C PRO A 11 -5.66 1.14 8.38
N LEU A 12 -6.72 1.02 7.58
CA LEU A 12 -7.54 2.13 7.13
C LEU A 12 -8.17 2.87 8.31
N TYR A 13 -8.81 2.13 9.24
CA TYR A 13 -9.39 2.69 10.46
C TYR A 13 -8.33 3.41 11.29
N GLY A 14 -7.18 2.77 11.49
CA GLY A 14 -6.08 3.33 12.28
C GLY A 14 -5.61 4.67 11.72
N LYS A 15 -5.35 4.73 10.41
CA LYS A 15 -4.93 5.94 9.70
C LYS A 15 -6.01 7.02 9.73
N SER A 16 -7.26 6.70 9.42
CA SER A 16 -8.39 7.63 9.51
C SER A 16 -8.53 8.25 10.90
N LYS A 17 -8.44 7.43 11.95
CA LYS A 17 -8.58 7.90 13.33
C LYS A 17 -7.47 8.84 13.76
N VAL A 18 -6.23 8.58 13.36
CA VAL A 18 -5.06 9.39 13.70
C VAL A 18 -5.02 10.66 12.85
N SER A 19 -5.37 10.57 11.58
CA SER A 19 -5.47 11.71 10.66
C SER A 19 -6.43 12.78 11.17
N LYS A 20 -7.61 12.38 11.64
CA LYS A 20 -8.59 13.31 12.26
C LYS A 20 -8.09 14.07 13.48
N GLN A 21 -7.04 13.58 14.14
CA GLN A 21 -6.40 14.26 15.27
C GLN A 21 -5.27 15.19 14.81
N ASN A 22 -4.96 15.19 13.51
CA ASN A 22 -3.87 15.95 12.90
C ASN A 22 -2.49 15.71 13.55
N ILE A 23 -2.24 14.45 13.93
CA ILE A 23 -0.98 14.00 14.54
C ILE A 23 -0.40 12.85 13.72
N ILE A 24 0.93 12.69 13.72
CA ILE A 24 1.69 11.60 13.06
C ILE A 24 1.49 11.57 11.53
N LEU A 25 0.25 11.43 11.06
CA LEU A 25 -0.11 11.19 9.67
C LEU A 25 -1.34 12.03 9.30
N HIS A 26 -1.30 12.66 8.14
CA HIS A 26 -2.47 13.29 7.52
C HIS A 26 -2.89 12.46 6.30
N ASP A 27 -4.08 11.85 6.37
CA ASP A 27 -4.60 10.92 5.35
C ASP A 27 -6.10 11.17 5.11
N PRO A 28 -6.45 12.23 4.35
CA PRO A 28 -7.84 12.58 4.08
C PRO A 28 -8.58 11.49 3.27
N ASP A 29 -7.85 10.70 2.47
CA ASP A 29 -8.45 9.58 1.76
C ASP A 29 -8.89 8.46 2.71
N ALA A 30 -8.06 8.11 3.70
CA ALA A 30 -8.46 7.15 4.73
C ALA A 30 -9.67 7.65 5.52
N GLU A 31 -9.76 8.95 5.81
CA GLU A 31 -10.92 9.54 6.49
C GLU A 31 -12.18 9.41 5.62
N ARG A 32 -12.10 9.82 4.35
CA ARG A 32 -13.20 9.78 3.38
C ARG A 32 -13.73 8.35 3.17
N ILE A 33 -12.83 7.41 2.92
CA ILE A 33 -13.21 6.02 2.67
C ILE A 33 -13.86 5.41 3.92
N TRP A 34 -13.27 5.66 5.09
CA TRP A 34 -13.80 5.14 6.36
C TRP A 34 -15.20 5.66 6.67
N GLU A 35 -15.47 6.95 6.43
CA GLU A 35 -16.77 7.56 6.67
C GLU A 35 -17.85 7.08 5.70
N THR A 36 -17.46 6.85 4.44
CA THR A 36 -18.40 6.39 3.40
C THR A 36 -18.84 4.94 3.65
N GLU A 37 -17.89 4.05 3.94
CA GLU A 37 -18.17 2.61 3.96
C GLU A 37 -18.60 2.07 5.32
N LYS A 38 -18.26 2.73 6.41
CA LYS A 38 -18.59 2.33 7.79
C LYS A 38 -18.30 0.85 8.06
N PHE A 39 -17.14 0.39 7.67
CA PHE A 39 -16.74 -1.02 7.79
C PHE A 39 -16.92 -1.56 9.21
N PRO A 40 -17.40 -2.80 9.37
CA PRO A 40 -17.58 -3.41 10.68
C PRO A 40 -16.23 -3.80 11.28
N ILE A 41 -15.77 -3.02 12.26
CA ILE A 41 -14.60 -3.35 13.10
C ILE A 41 -15.06 -3.46 14.54
N HIS A 42 -14.58 -4.48 15.24
CA HIS A 42 -14.98 -4.78 16.60
C HIS A 42 -13.79 -5.07 17.53
N GLY A 43 -13.99 -4.86 18.82
CA GLY A 43 -13.06 -5.28 19.87
C GLY A 43 -11.68 -4.62 19.79
N LYS A 44 -10.63 -5.44 19.93
CA LYS A 44 -9.23 -5.00 19.96
C LYS A 44 -8.77 -4.24 18.70
N SER A 45 -9.44 -4.48 17.56
CA SER A 45 -9.16 -3.77 16.30
C SER A 45 -9.48 -2.28 16.36
N LYS A 46 -10.28 -1.83 17.35
CA LYS A 46 -10.56 -0.41 17.63
C LYS A 46 -9.62 0.23 18.66
N SER A 47 -8.58 -0.49 19.10
CA SER A 47 -7.70 0.04 20.13
C SER A 47 -6.96 1.28 19.64
N LYS A 48 -6.82 2.26 20.53
CA LYS A 48 -6.08 3.50 20.27
C LYS A 48 -4.60 3.20 19.97
N TRP A 49 -4.01 2.27 20.72
CA TRP A 49 -2.64 1.84 20.55
C TRP A 49 -2.39 1.25 19.14
N LEU A 50 -3.29 0.37 18.67
CA LEU A 50 -3.19 -0.21 17.33
C LEU A 50 -3.30 0.86 16.24
N ALA A 51 -4.22 1.82 16.41
CA ALA A 51 -4.38 2.93 15.47
C ALA A 51 -3.09 3.77 15.35
N TYR A 52 -2.47 4.11 16.48
CA TYR A 52 -1.19 4.82 16.46
C TYR A 52 -0.07 4.01 15.82
N ASN A 53 0.02 2.71 16.11
CA ASN A 53 1.02 1.85 15.47
C ASN A 53 0.85 1.80 13.94
N MET A 54 -0.39 1.68 13.45
CA MET A 54 -0.65 1.69 12.00
C MET A 54 -0.23 3.03 11.37
N ALA A 55 -0.55 4.14 12.01
CA ALA A 55 -0.20 5.46 11.50
C ALA A 55 1.31 5.74 11.55
N MET A 56 2.00 5.38 12.65
CA MET A 56 3.45 5.52 12.75
C MET A 56 4.18 4.68 11.71
N ARG A 57 3.74 3.42 11.53
CA ARG A 57 4.31 2.56 10.50
C ARG A 57 4.13 3.16 9.11
N ALA A 58 2.92 3.58 8.76
CA ALA A 58 2.65 4.22 7.49
C ALA A 58 3.54 5.46 7.29
N ARG A 59 3.69 6.31 8.32
CA ARG A 59 4.53 7.50 8.27
C ARG A 59 5.99 7.18 7.98
N VAL A 60 6.56 6.15 8.64
CA VAL A 60 7.94 5.72 8.39
C VAL A 60 8.12 5.27 6.94
N PHE A 61 7.17 4.49 6.41
CA PHE A 61 7.22 4.07 5.02
C PHE A 61 7.04 5.23 4.04
N ASP A 62 6.20 6.22 4.36
CA ASP A 62 6.04 7.44 3.56
C ASP A 62 7.35 8.24 3.51
N ASP A 63 7.99 8.47 4.66
CA ASP A 63 9.26 9.20 4.76
C ASP A 63 10.40 8.46 4.02
N TRP A 64 10.45 7.13 4.08
CA TRP A 64 11.41 6.33 3.32
C TRP A 64 11.15 6.39 1.81
N THR A 65 9.88 6.34 1.41
CA THR A 65 9.51 6.44 0.00
C THR A 65 9.90 7.81 -0.55
N ASP A 66 9.66 8.88 0.21
CA ASP A 66 10.09 10.24 -0.16
C ASP A 66 11.61 10.32 -0.32
N LEU A 67 12.38 9.78 0.63
CA LEU A 67 13.85 9.76 0.55
C LEU A 67 14.36 9.00 -0.68
N MET A 68 13.76 7.85 -1.00
CA MET A 68 14.13 7.07 -2.18
C MET A 68 13.78 7.78 -3.48
N LEU A 69 12.62 8.44 -3.53
CA LEU A 69 12.19 9.23 -4.69
C LEU A 69 13.07 10.47 -4.91
N GLU A 70 13.49 11.15 -3.83
CA GLU A 70 14.43 12.27 -3.91
C GLU A 70 15.75 11.85 -4.57
N GLN A 71 16.23 10.66 -4.24
CA GLN A 71 17.48 10.11 -4.81
C GLN A 71 17.29 9.52 -6.21
N ASN A 72 16.06 9.10 -6.55
CA ASN A 72 15.73 8.39 -7.78
C ASN A 72 14.41 8.91 -8.38
N PRO A 73 14.37 10.14 -8.91
CA PRO A 73 13.13 10.78 -9.36
C PRO A 73 12.46 10.08 -10.56
N ASP A 74 13.21 9.29 -11.31
CA ASP A 74 12.71 8.49 -12.44
C ASP A 74 12.31 7.06 -12.08
N ALA A 75 12.38 6.68 -10.79
CA ALA A 75 12.07 5.34 -10.36
C ALA A 75 10.58 4.99 -10.58
N LEU A 76 10.33 3.71 -10.87
CA LEU A 76 9.02 3.11 -10.75
C LEU A 76 8.79 2.73 -9.29
N VAL A 77 7.69 3.22 -8.69
CA VAL A 77 7.26 2.76 -7.37
C VAL A 77 6.29 1.60 -7.52
N LEU A 78 6.62 0.45 -6.94
CA LEU A 78 5.74 -0.71 -6.82
C LEU A 78 5.29 -0.84 -5.37
N HIS A 79 4.05 -0.48 -5.09
CA HIS A 79 3.45 -0.65 -3.77
C HIS A 79 2.64 -1.95 -3.75
N VAL A 80 3.24 -3.01 -3.23
CA VAL A 80 2.69 -4.36 -3.27
C VAL A 80 1.97 -4.69 -1.96
N GLY A 81 0.76 -5.24 -2.06
CA GLY A 81 -0.15 -5.38 -0.92
C GLY A 81 -0.71 -4.03 -0.47
N CYS A 82 -1.05 -3.16 -1.43
CA CYS A 82 -1.43 -1.78 -1.20
C CYS A 82 -2.72 -1.61 -0.40
N GLY A 83 -3.61 -2.59 -0.42
CA GLY A 83 -4.91 -2.49 0.24
C GLY A 83 -5.69 -1.25 -0.18
N LEU A 84 -6.16 -0.49 0.80
CA LEU A 84 -6.81 0.81 0.61
C LEU A 84 -5.91 1.99 1.03
N ASP A 85 -4.60 1.77 1.07
CA ASP A 85 -3.64 2.81 1.47
C ASP A 85 -3.51 3.90 0.38
N ALA A 86 -3.54 5.16 0.80
CA ALA A 86 -3.39 6.34 -0.06
C ALA A 86 -1.94 6.86 -0.12
N ARG A 87 -0.93 5.99 0.00
CA ARG A 87 0.48 6.42 0.03
C ARG A 87 0.85 7.27 -1.18
N CYS A 88 0.40 6.90 -2.37
CA CYS A 88 0.64 7.68 -3.59
C CYS A 88 0.21 9.15 -3.49
N ASN A 89 -0.77 9.46 -2.63
CA ASN A 89 -1.26 10.82 -2.38
C ASN A 89 -0.60 11.48 -1.16
N ARG A 90 0.08 10.71 -0.29
CA ARG A 90 0.72 11.24 0.91
C ARG A 90 2.20 11.54 0.74
N VAL A 91 2.89 10.84 -0.17
CA VAL A 91 4.28 11.14 -0.50
C VAL A 91 4.41 12.56 -1.02
N LYS A 92 5.49 13.25 -0.63
CA LYS A 92 5.72 14.67 -0.93
C LYS A 92 6.54 14.85 -2.21
N GLN A 93 7.40 13.88 -2.49
CA GLN A 93 8.23 13.91 -3.68
C GLN A 93 7.41 13.52 -4.92
N PRO A 94 7.59 14.21 -6.05
CA PRO A 94 6.97 13.79 -7.29
C PRO A 94 7.50 12.43 -7.72
N TYR A 95 6.63 11.61 -8.28
CA TYR A 95 7.00 10.34 -8.88
C TYR A 95 6.64 10.32 -10.37
N LYS A 96 7.48 9.67 -11.16
CA LYS A 96 7.22 9.51 -12.60
C LYS A 96 6.21 8.41 -12.87
N ARG A 97 6.26 7.33 -12.08
CA ARG A 97 5.37 6.19 -12.22
C ARG A 97 5.15 5.49 -10.88
N TRP A 98 3.88 5.21 -10.59
CA TRP A 98 3.47 4.50 -9.39
C TRP A 98 2.49 3.39 -9.76
N ILE A 99 2.70 2.17 -9.24
CA ILE A 99 1.79 1.05 -9.43
C ILE A 99 1.41 0.49 -8.06
N ASP A 100 0.13 0.55 -7.75
CA ASP A 100 -0.46 -0.14 -6.61
C ASP A 100 -0.86 -1.55 -7.03
N CYS A 101 -0.31 -2.55 -6.33
CA CYS A 101 -0.53 -3.96 -6.61
C CYS A 101 -1.19 -4.65 -5.42
N ASP A 102 -2.23 -5.45 -5.69
CA ASP A 102 -2.87 -6.31 -4.71
C ASP A 102 -3.70 -7.39 -5.42
N PHE A 103 -4.33 -8.29 -4.67
CA PHE A 103 -5.23 -9.28 -5.22
C PHE A 103 -6.38 -8.64 -6.00
N PRO A 104 -6.95 -9.35 -7.00
CA PRO A 104 -8.02 -8.81 -7.87
C PRO A 104 -9.21 -8.23 -7.10
N ASP A 105 -9.64 -8.91 -6.02
CA ASP A 105 -10.77 -8.46 -5.21
C ASP A 105 -10.47 -7.13 -4.48
N VAL A 106 -9.23 -6.96 -4.02
CA VAL A 106 -8.77 -5.75 -3.36
C VAL A 106 -8.68 -4.59 -4.35
N ILE A 107 -8.11 -4.83 -5.53
CA ILE A 107 -8.04 -3.83 -6.60
C ILE A 107 -9.43 -3.42 -7.08
N ASN A 108 -10.38 -4.34 -7.17
CA ASN A 108 -11.78 -4.01 -7.50
C ASN A 108 -12.44 -3.10 -6.45
N ILE A 109 -12.14 -3.32 -5.15
CA ILE A 109 -12.60 -2.42 -4.09
C ILE A 109 -11.89 -1.07 -4.20
N ARG A 110 -10.58 -1.06 -4.41
CA ARG A 110 -9.75 0.14 -4.51
C ARG A 110 -10.20 1.06 -5.65
N LYS A 111 -10.57 0.52 -6.81
CA LYS A 111 -11.10 1.27 -7.97
C LYS A 111 -12.39 2.06 -7.71
N LYS A 112 -13.04 1.85 -6.58
CA LYS A 112 -14.18 2.70 -6.16
C LYS A 112 -13.73 4.06 -5.61
N TYR A 113 -12.47 4.18 -5.20
CA TYR A 113 -11.95 5.34 -4.47
C TYR A 113 -10.81 6.05 -5.16
N TYR A 114 -10.10 5.34 -6.04
CA TYR A 114 -8.94 5.83 -6.79
C TYR A 114 -9.14 5.57 -8.27
N GLU A 115 -8.59 6.45 -9.09
CA GLU A 115 -8.64 6.35 -10.55
C GLU A 115 -7.24 6.22 -11.11
N ASP A 116 -7.08 5.39 -12.15
CA ASP A 116 -5.83 5.30 -12.88
C ASP A 116 -5.56 6.63 -13.60
N THR A 117 -4.31 7.07 -13.59
CA THR A 117 -3.84 8.26 -14.30
C THR A 117 -2.64 7.91 -15.19
N GLU A 118 -2.07 8.90 -15.84
CA GLU A 118 -0.88 8.71 -16.68
C GLU A 118 0.33 8.22 -15.86
N CYS A 119 0.48 8.69 -14.61
CA CYS A 119 1.58 8.33 -13.72
C CYS A 119 1.21 7.35 -12.60
N TYR A 120 -0.08 7.05 -12.40
CA TYR A 120 -0.58 6.15 -11.36
C TYR A 120 -1.47 5.05 -11.93
N GLN A 121 -1.21 3.80 -11.57
CA GLN A 121 -1.97 2.64 -12.05
C GLN A 121 -2.24 1.65 -10.92
N MET A 122 -3.37 0.94 -11.02
CA MET A 122 -3.74 -0.15 -10.13
C MET A 122 -3.72 -1.47 -10.91
N MET A 123 -2.93 -2.44 -10.44
CA MET A 123 -2.76 -3.74 -11.08
C MET A 123 -3.12 -4.89 -10.14
N ALA A 124 -3.92 -5.83 -10.64
CA ALA A 124 -4.21 -7.07 -9.93
C ALA A 124 -3.00 -8.01 -10.04
N VAL A 125 -2.28 -8.19 -8.95
CA VAL A 125 -1.05 -9.00 -8.89
C VAL A 125 -1.03 -9.83 -7.61
N ASP A 126 -0.87 -11.13 -7.76
CA ASP A 126 -0.52 -12.03 -6.66
C ASP A 126 1.02 -12.07 -6.54
N ALA A 127 1.55 -11.48 -5.48
CA ALA A 127 3.00 -11.41 -5.22
C ALA A 127 3.67 -12.78 -5.04
N THR A 128 2.90 -13.86 -4.92
CA THR A 128 3.42 -15.25 -4.86
C THR A 128 3.61 -15.87 -6.25
N LYS A 129 3.17 -15.19 -7.31
CA LYS A 129 3.19 -15.69 -8.69
C LYS A 129 4.26 -14.95 -9.52
N SER A 130 5.39 -15.61 -9.74
CA SER A 130 6.53 -15.04 -10.48
C SER A 130 6.14 -14.52 -11.87
N GLU A 131 5.24 -15.20 -12.57
CA GLU A 131 4.79 -14.78 -13.90
C GLU A 131 4.07 -13.43 -13.86
N GLN A 132 3.27 -13.19 -12.81
CA GLN A 132 2.55 -11.92 -12.64
C GLN A 132 3.52 -10.79 -12.29
N ILE A 133 4.55 -11.07 -11.49
CA ILE A 133 5.61 -10.11 -11.18
C ILE A 133 6.42 -9.78 -12.44
N LYS A 134 6.76 -10.79 -13.25
CA LYS A 134 7.48 -10.59 -14.52
C LYS A 134 6.68 -9.80 -15.55
N ALA A 135 5.36 -9.82 -15.46
CA ALA A 135 4.48 -9.05 -16.34
C ALA A 135 4.35 -7.56 -15.96
N LEU A 136 4.84 -7.15 -14.77
CA LEU A 136 4.86 -5.74 -14.38
C LEU A 136 5.74 -4.92 -15.34
N PRO A 137 5.50 -3.60 -15.48
CA PRO A 137 6.31 -2.75 -16.36
C PRO A 137 7.80 -2.73 -15.96
N GLU A 138 8.65 -2.59 -16.96
CA GLU A 138 10.09 -2.47 -16.76
C GLU A 138 10.49 -1.04 -16.38
N SER A 139 11.55 -0.93 -15.58
CA SER A 139 12.19 0.34 -15.21
C SER A 139 13.65 0.09 -14.85
N LYS A 140 14.50 1.08 -15.07
CA LYS A 140 15.93 1.03 -14.65
C LYS A 140 16.09 0.99 -13.13
N THR A 141 15.18 1.66 -12.42
CA THR A 141 15.19 1.75 -10.96
C THR A 141 13.78 1.50 -10.46
N VAL A 142 13.65 0.63 -9.48
CA VAL A 142 12.38 0.27 -8.87
C VAL A 142 12.47 0.44 -7.37
N ILE A 143 11.50 1.16 -6.79
CA ILE A 143 11.30 1.27 -5.36
C ILE A 143 10.15 0.34 -5.00
N VAL A 144 10.44 -0.73 -4.25
CA VAL A 144 9.42 -1.69 -3.82
C VAL A 144 8.98 -1.37 -2.39
N VAL A 145 7.68 -1.13 -2.22
CA VAL A 145 7.06 -0.87 -0.92
C VAL A 145 6.21 -2.07 -0.51
N LEU A 146 6.57 -2.71 0.61
CA LEU A 146 5.91 -3.90 1.17
C LEU A 146 5.46 -3.62 2.62
N GLU A 147 4.42 -2.82 2.80
CA GLU A 147 3.92 -2.54 4.14
C GLU A 147 2.92 -3.60 4.61
N GLY A 148 3.37 -4.45 5.55
CA GLY A 148 2.52 -5.44 6.19
C GLY A 148 2.32 -6.75 5.42
N LEU A 149 2.56 -6.80 4.11
CA LEU A 149 2.45 -8.00 3.31
C LEU A 149 3.48 -9.06 3.70
N SER A 150 4.68 -8.66 4.09
CA SER A 150 5.78 -9.57 4.45
C SER A 150 5.45 -10.55 5.59
N LYS A 151 4.52 -10.19 6.47
CA LYS A 151 4.04 -11.09 7.55
C LYS A 151 3.04 -12.14 7.07
N ASP A 152 2.43 -11.93 5.92
CA ASP A 152 1.41 -12.81 5.33
C ASP A 152 2.02 -13.76 4.29
N LEU A 153 3.30 -13.58 3.95
CA LEU A 153 4.08 -14.44 3.07
C LEU A 153 4.98 -15.37 3.87
N THR A 154 5.17 -16.60 3.37
CA THR A 154 6.23 -17.49 3.90
C THR A 154 7.61 -16.95 3.50
N ASN A 155 8.67 -17.40 4.20
CA ASN A 155 10.03 -17.03 3.84
C ASN A 155 10.39 -17.42 2.40
N GLU A 156 9.90 -18.56 1.92
CA GLU A 156 10.11 -19.04 0.55
C GLU A 156 9.41 -18.13 -0.48
N GLN A 157 8.17 -17.70 -0.19
CA GLN A 157 7.42 -16.79 -1.05
C GLN A 157 8.08 -15.40 -1.10
N LEU A 158 8.52 -14.90 0.05
CA LEU A 158 9.22 -13.62 0.13
C LEU A 158 10.56 -13.66 -0.61
N HIS A 159 11.34 -14.74 -0.44
CA HIS A 159 12.58 -14.94 -1.17
C HIS A 159 12.33 -15.07 -2.69
N GLY A 160 11.31 -15.83 -3.10
CA GLY A 160 10.92 -15.97 -4.49
C GLY A 160 10.51 -14.64 -5.12
N PHE A 161 9.78 -13.80 -4.37
CA PHE A 161 9.42 -12.45 -4.79
C PHE A 161 10.66 -11.60 -5.07
N PHE A 162 11.58 -11.47 -4.10
CA PHE A 162 12.80 -10.66 -4.28
C PHE A 162 13.69 -11.19 -5.39
N LYS A 163 13.89 -12.51 -5.47
CA LYS A 163 14.65 -13.12 -6.56
C LYS A 163 14.05 -12.76 -7.93
N THR A 164 12.73 -12.82 -8.08
CA THR A 164 12.07 -12.45 -9.34
C THR A 164 12.25 -10.96 -9.65
N GLN A 165 12.28 -10.09 -8.64
CA GLN A 165 12.56 -8.66 -8.83
C GLN A 165 14.00 -8.43 -9.30
N GLU A 166 15.00 -9.08 -8.66
CA GLU A 166 16.42 -9.00 -9.04
C GLU A 166 16.69 -9.52 -10.45
N GLU A 167 15.99 -10.59 -10.88
CA GLU A 167 16.11 -11.13 -12.24
C GLU A 167 15.49 -10.22 -13.31
N LYS A 168 14.53 -9.38 -12.89
CA LYS A 168 13.78 -8.53 -13.81
C LYS A 168 14.38 -7.13 -13.96
N TYR A 169 14.92 -6.56 -12.89
CA TYR A 169 15.43 -5.18 -12.81
C TYR A 169 16.93 -5.17 -12.50
#